data_03d2b890a2af38e225e2eccdb230ba90
#
_entry.id   03d2b890a2af38e225e2eccdb230ba90
#
_cell.length_a   1.000
_cell.length_b   1.000
_cell.length_c   1.000
_cell.angle_alpha   90.00
_cell.angle_beta   90.00
_cell.angle_gamma   90.00
#
_symmetry.space_group_name_H-M   'P 1'
#
loop_
_entity.id
_entity.type
_entity.pdbx_description
1 polymer ?
#
loop_
_entity_poly.entity_id
_entity_poly.type
_entity_poly.pdbx_seq_one_letter_code
_entity_poly.pdbx_strand_id
1 'polypeptide(L)'
;GIVSAILVFLAAKNDYRKTYIASYKESNTTRLRIAEHLRKLPMNFFNTKDLSELTTNMMADCSSMESLLSSTIPPLIANGITVTLTCILLAFFDWRLALCVFITVPIAFLIIWLSRNHQKKLFEKQVNAKLAASDQVQEYLEGMKIIKSCGLSGSHFSALDKALLAMKKIAIKVEMAGGGFLSSASMILQAGIGITIFVGAILLTSGQIELLPLLMFLLMVTRIYGPILAILANLSSLLNLNVVTSRMRTLLTTPVMDGDGKMVPNCDIELSHVTFGYNQEDVIKDVSCKIPQGSVTALVGPSGSGKSTISKLIARFWDVQQGKITVGGKDIKSMEP
;
A
#
# COMPACT_ATOMS: atom_id res chain seq x y z
N GLY A 1 6.14 -31.32 -29.72
CA GLY A 1 5.16 -30.27 -30.00
C GLY A 1 3.92 -30.33 -29.12
N ILE A 2 2.93 -31.17 -29.44
CA ILE A 2 1.63 -31.19 -28.73
C ILE A 2 1.74 -31.55 -27.26
N VAL A 3 2.53 -32.58 -26.90
CA VAL A 3 2.75 -33.01 -25.53
C VAL A 3 3.40 -31.89 -24.69
N SER A 4 4.40 -31.20 -25.23
CA SER A 4 5.03 -30.07 -24.52
C SER A 4 4.05 -28.88 -24.31
N ALA A 5 3.20 -28.61 -25.29
CA ALA A 5 2.17 -27.57 -25.18
C ALA A 5 1.15 -27.91 -24.07
N ILE A 6 0.71 -29.17 -23.98
CA ILE A 6 -0.19 -29.65 -22.93
C ILE A 6 0.47 -29.53 -21.56
N LEU A 7 1.73 -29.95 -21.41
CA LEU A 7 2.47 -29.84 -20.15
C LEU A 7 2.62 -28.38 -19.71
N VAL A 8 2.98 -27.48 -20.62
CA VAL A 8 3.08 -26.04 -20.34
C VAL A 8 1.73 -25.47 -19.92
N PHE A 9 0.65 -25.83 -20.61
CA PHE A 9 -0.70 -25.40 -20.24
C PHE A 9 -1.12 -25.87 -18.85
N LEU A 10 -0.86 -27.15 -18.52
CA LEU A 10 -1.18 -27.69 -17.20
C LEU A 10 -0.35 -27.04 -16.10
N ALA A 11 0.94 -26.82 -16.35
CA ALA A 11 1.83 -26.11 -15.42
C ALA A 11 1.35 -24.67 -15.19
N ALA A 12 1.08 -23.92 -16.27
CA ALA A 12 0.59 -22.54 -16.20
C ALA A 12 -0.78 -22.45 -15.48
N LYS A 13 -1.71 -23.37 -15.78
CA LYS A 13 -3.00 -23.44 -15.10
C LYS A 13 -2.84 -23.70 -13.59
N ASN A 14 -1.92 -24.58 -13.22
CA ASN A 14 -1.68 -24.92 -11.81
C ASN A 14 -1.00 -23.77 -11.08
N ASP A 15 -0.03 -23.13 -11.69
CA ASP A 15 0.66 -21.94 -11.16
C ASP A 15 -0.33 -20.80 -10.96
N TYR A 16 -1.10 -20.44 -11.99
CA TYR A 16 -2.14 -19.42 -11.92
C TYR A 16 -3.10 -19.68 -10.76
N ARG A 17 -3.65 -20.90 -10.70
CA ARG A 17 -4.61 -21.28 -9.65
C ARG A 17 -4.00 -21.16 -8.25
N LYS A 18 -2.79 -21.67 -8.04
CA LYS A 18 -2.13 -21.63 -6.72
C LYS A 18 -1.77 -20.21 -6.31
N THR A 19 -1.23 -19.41 -7.21
CA THR A 19 -0.83 -18.03 -6.95
C THR A 19 -2.04 -17.16 -6.59
N TYR A 20 -3.10 -17.21 -7.39
CA TYR A 20 -4.30 -16.41 -7.12
C TYR A 20 -5.04 -16.87 -5.86
N ILE A 21 -5.23 -18.19 -5.67
CA ILE A 21 -5.89 -18.69 -4.45
C ILE A 21 -5.09 -18.31 -3.20
N ALA A 22 -3.77 -18.43 -3.22
CA ALA A 22 -2.93 -18.05 -2.09
C ALA A 22 -3.03 -16.54 -1.80
N SER A 23 -2.97 -15.70 -2.84
CA SER A 23 -3.05 -14.24 -2.69
C SER A 23 -4.40 -13.79 -2.14
N TYR A 24 -5.50 -14.33 -2.65
CA TYR A 24 -6.85 -14.03 -2.16
C TYR A 24 -7.06 -14.50 -0.72
N LYS A 25 -6.55 -15.70 -0.38
CA LYS A 25 -6.63 -16.23 0.98
C LYS A 25 -5.85 -15.36 1.97
N GLU A 26 -4.63 -14.95 1.60
CA GLU A 26 -3.81 -14.06 2.43
C GLU A 26 -4.44 -12.67 2.60
N SER A 27 -4.99 -12.11 1.51
CA SER A 27 -5.72 -10.84 1.54
C SER A 27 -6.94 -10.91 2.48
N ASN A 28 -7.73 -11.97 2.41
CA ASN A 28 -8.86 -12.17 3.30
C ASN A 28 -8.41 -12.32 4.77
N THR A 29 -7.37 -13.12 5.03
CA THR A 29 -6.80 -13.29 6.37
C THR A 29 -6.30 -11.96 6.92
N THR A 30 -5.66 -11.14 6.10
CA THR A 30 -5.17 -9.82 6.50
C THR A 30 -6.33 -8.87 6.82
N ARG A 31 -7.40 -8.84 6.02
CA ARG A 31 -8.61 -8.05 6.31
C ARG A 31 -9.24 -8.46 7.65
N LEU A 32 -9.35 -9.77 7.91
CA LEU A 32 -9.88 -10.27 9.17
C LEU A 32 -8.98 -9.88 10.36
N ARG A 33 -7.65 -10.01 10.23
CA ARG A 33 -6.70 -9.56 11.26
C ARG A 33 -6.83 -8.07 11.57
N ILE A 34 -6.97 -7.23 10.53
CA ILE A 34 -7.19 -5.79 10.71
C ILE A 34 -8.51 -5.56 11.44
N ALA A 35 -9.60 -6.22 11.04
CA ALA A 35 -10.91 -6.07 11.69
C ALA A 35 -10.87 -6.50 13.16
N GLU A 36 -10.23 -7.64 13.47
CA GLU A 36 -10.04 -8.09 14.85
C GLU A 36 -9.18 -7.14 15.67
N HIS A 37 -8.12 -6.60 15.06
CA HIS A 37 -7.26 -5.62 15.72
C HIS A 37 -8.01 -4.33 16.01
N LEU A 38 -8.77 -3.80 15.01
CA LEU A 38 -9.61 -2.62 15.19
C LEU A 38 -10.63 -2.80 16.33
N ARG A 39 -11.23 -3.97 16.46
CA ARG A 39 -12.18 -4.27 17.55
C ARG A 39 -11.56 -4.11 18.94
N LYS A 40 -10.26 -4.34 19.07
CA LYS A 40 -9.51 -4.26 20.33
C LYS A 40 -8.90 -2.87 20.60
N LEU A 41 -9.01 -1.94 19.66
CA LEU A 41 -8.46 -0.60 19.83
C LEU A 41 -9.34 0.26 20.76
N PRO A 42 -8.75 1.19 21.52
CA PRO A 42 -9.50 2.11 22.36
C PRO A 42 -10.39 3.03 21.51
N MET A 43 -11.55 3.43 22.05
CA MET A 43 -12.46 4.35 21.37
C MET A 43 -11.81 5.70 21.02
N ASN A 44 -10.79 6.09 21.77
CA ASN A 44 -9.99 7.28 21.43
C ASN A 44 -9.39 7.21 20.03
N PHE A 45 -8.95 6.04 19.59
CA PHE A 45 -8.40 5.84 18.26
C PHE A 45 -9.41 6.25 17.17
N PHE A 46 -10.69 5.88 17.32
CA PHE A 46 -11.75 6.21 16.37
C PHE A 46 -12.17 7.68 16.40
N ASN A 47 -11.91 8.39 17.49
CA ASN A 47 -12.17 9.83 17.59
C ASN A 47 -11.03 10.68 16.98
N THR A 48 -9.82 10.13 16.91
CA THR A 48 -8.63 10.84 16.38
C THR A 48 -8.32 10.50 14.94
N LYS A 49 -8.84 9.39 14.44
CA LYS A 49 -8.64 8.92 13.05
C LYS A 49 -9.91 9.10 12.23
N ASP A 50 -9.74 9.53 10.99
CA ASP A 50 -10.84 9.61 10.04
C ASP A 50 -11.30 8.18 9.65
N LEU A 51 -12.60 7.95 9.74
CA LEU A 51 -13.23 6.69 9.31
C LEU A 51 -12.96 6.40 7.83
N SER A 52 -12.86 7.42 7.01
CA SER A 52 -12.49 7.32 5.59
C SER A 52 -11.07 6.77 5.42
N GLU A 53 -10.11 7.22 6.23
CA GLU A 53 -8.73 6.70 6.23
C GLU A 53 -8.71 5.21 6.62
N LEU A 54 -9.44 4.82 7.65
CA LEU A 54 -9.52 3.41 8.09
C LEU A 54 -10.15 2.52 7.02
N THR A 55 -11.23 2.98 6.38
CA THR A 55 -11.87 2.26 5.28
C THR A 55 -10.92 2.10 4.10
N THR A 56 -10.18 3.15 3.76
CA THR A 56 -9.17 3.12 2.69
C THR A 56 -8.07 2.11 3.01
N ASN A 57 -7.57 2.09 4.25
CA ASN A 57 -6.56 1.12 4.68
C ASN A 57 -7.06 -0.33 4.59
N MET A 58 -8.30 -0.59 5.03
CA MET A 58 -8.88 -1.94 4.97
C MET A 58 -9.16 -2.41 3.54
N MET A 59 -9.70 -1.55 2.70
CA MET A 59 -10.19 -1.94 1.38
C MET A 59 -9.13 -1.74 0.29
N ALA A 60 -8.60 -0.53 0.16
CA ALA A 60 -7.68 -0.19 -0.92
C ALA A 60 -6.26 -0.74 -0.69
N ASP A 61 -5.73 -0.63 0.53
CA ASP A 61 -4.38 -1.11 0.82
C ASP A 61 -4.32 -2.65 0.79
N CYS A 62 -5.33 -3.35 1.32
CA CYS A 62 -5.42 -4.81 1.20
C CYS A 62 -5.57 -5.25 -0.26
N SER A 63 -6.35 -4.54 -1.09
CA SER A 63 -6.48 -4.84 -2.51
C SER A 63 -5.19 -4.56 -3.28
N SER A 64 -4.44 -3.53 -2.90
CA SER A 64 -3.12 -3.24 -3.45
C SER A 64 -2.11 -4.34 -3.12
N MET A 65 -2.10 -4.83 -1.87
CA MET A 65 -1.27 -5.98 -1.46
C MET A 65 -1.64 -7.25 -2.23
N GLU A 66 -2.93 -7.52 -2.41
CA GLU A 66 -3.43 -8.65 -3.19
C GLU A 66 -2.95 -8.59 -4.64
N SER A 67 -3.07 -7.43 -5.28
CA SER A 67 -2.58 -7.19 -6.64
C SER A 67 -1.06 -7.37 -6.74
N LEU A 68 -0.30 -6.87 -5.76
CA LEU A 68 1.15 -7.03 -5.74
C LEU A 68 1.57 -8.49 -5.58
N LEU A 69 0.92 -9.24 -4.69
CA LEU A 69 1.21 -10.65 -4.45
C LEU A 69 0.78 -11.56 -5.61
N SER A 70 -0.29 -11.21 -6.34
CA SER A 70 -0.81 -12.03 -7.44
C SER A 70 -0.21 -11.69 -8.79
N SER A 71 -0.02 -10.40 -9.10
CA SER A 71 0.31 -9.94 -10.45
C SER A 71 1.68 -9.27 -10.59
N THR A 72 2.35 -8.91 -9.50
CA THR A 72 3.65 -8.21 -9.57
C THR A 72 4.81 -9.10 -9.13
N ILE A 73 4.74 -9.70 -7.95
CA ILE A 73 5.84 -10.49 -7.39
C ILE A 73 6.10 -11.77 -8.17
N PRO A 74 5.10 -12.63 -8.49
CA PRO A 74 5.36 -13.86 -9.21
C PRO A 74 5.97 -13.65 -10.61
N PRO A 75 5.43 -12.74 -11.47
CA PRO A 75 6.07 -12.45 -12.74
C PRO A 75 7.47 -11.86 -12.61
N LEU A 76 7.75 -11.09 -11.56
CA LEU A 76 9.07 -10.51 -11.33
C LEU A 76 10.10 -11.60 -11.02
N ILE A 77 9.75 -12.58 -10.17
CA ILE A 77 10.59 -13.74 -9.87
C ILE A 77 10.77 -14.60 -11.12
N ALA A 78 9.68 -14.91 -11.83
CA ALA A 78 9.72 -15.72 -13.03
C ALA A 78 10.59 -15.09 -14.13
N ASN A 79 10.44 -13.79 -14.37
CA ASN A 79 11.26 -13.04 -15.33
C ASN A 79 12.74 -12.98 -14.87
N GLY A 80 13.01 -12.84 -13.57
CA GLY A 80 14.35 -12.86 -13.01
C GLY A 80 15.03 -14.21 -13.27
N ILE A 81 14.35 -15.32 -13.00
CA ILE A 81 14.83 -16.66 -13.26
C ILE A 81 15.05 -16.86 -14.77
N THR A 82 14.09 -16.44 -15.61
CA THR A 82 14.19 -16.55 -17.07
C THR A 82 15.39 -15.79 -17.62
N VAL A 83 15.58 -14.54 -17.19
CA VAL A 83 16.72 -13.72 -17.59
C VAL A 83 18.02 -14.40 -17.18
N THR A 84 18.15 -14.81 -15.91
CA THR A 84 19.37 -15.45 -15.39
C THR A 84 19.69 -16.74 -16.14
N LEU A 85 18.69 -17.61 -16.36
CA LEU A 85 18.87 -18.87 -17.07
C LEU A 85 19.29 -18.64 -18.52
N THR A 86 18.62 -17.70 -19.21
CA THR A 86 18.95 -17.36 -20.60
C THR A 86 20.33 -16.73 -20.70
N CYS A 87 20.73 -15.90 -19.73
CA CYS A 87 22.08 -15.35 -19.64
C CYS A 87 23.16 -16.44 -19.57
N ILE A 88 22.96 -17.41 -18.69
CA ILE A 88 23.88 -18.54 -18.52
C ILE A 88 23.96 -19.34 -19.82
N LEU A 89 22.83 -19.67 -20.43
CA LEU A 89 22.78 -20.39 -21.69
C LEU A 89 23.51 -19.65 -22.82
N LEU A 90 23.26 -18.33 -22.98
CA LEU A 90 23.91 -17.51 -24.01
C LEU A 90 25.42 -17.42 -23.78
N ALA A 91 25.89 -17.33 -22.53
CA ALA A 91 27.30 -17.30 -22.21
C ALA A 91 28.04 -18.63 -22.56
N PHE A 92 27.34 -19.76 -22.45
CA PHE A 92 27.87 -21.08 -22.88
C PHE A 92 27.97 -21.20 -24.41
N PHE A 93 27.05 -20.54 -25.15
CA PHE A 93 27.11 -20.59 -26.61
C PHE A 93 28.26 -19.74 -27.18
N ASP A 94 28.28 -18.46 -26.84
CA ASP A 94 29.40 -17.57 -27.19
C ASP A 94 29.43 -16.38 -26.22
N TRP A 95 30.44 -16.33 -25.37
CA TRP A 95 30.62 -15.31 -24.35
C TRP A 95 30.79 -13.88 -24.95
N ARG A 96 31.35 -13.78 -26.18
CA ARG A 96 31.57 -12.50 -26.87
C ARG A 96 30.26 -11.86 -27.31
N LEU A 97 29.38 -12.64 -27.92
CA LEU A 97 28.03 -12.18 -28.29
C LEU A 97 27.18 -11.92 -27.07
N ALA A 98 27.29 -12.76 -26.04
CA ALA A 98 26.60 -12.54 -24.75
C ALA A 98 26.99 -11.21 -24.13
N LEU A 99 28.26 -10.82 -24.17
CA LEU A 99 28.75 -9.55 -23.64
C LEU A 99 28.13 -8.34 -24.37
N CYS A 100 27.94 -8.42 -25.69
CA CYS A 100 27.29 -7.39 -26.49
C CYS A 100 25.84 -7.14 -26.05
N VAL A 101 25.11 -8.20 -25.70
CA VAL A 101 23.73 -8.09 -25.18
C VAL A 101 23.73 -7.52 -23.77
N PHE A 102 24.61 -8.03 -22.90
CA PHE A 102 24.59 -7.67 -21.48
C PHE A 102 25.09 -6.26 -21.20
N ILE A 103 25.94 -5.66 -22.05
CA ILE A 103 26.41 -4.28 -21.86
C ILE A 103 25.26 -3.26 -21.93
N THR A 104 24.18 -3.57 -22.65
CA THR A 104 23.01 -2.69 -22.76
C THR A 104 22.09 -2.75 -21.54
N VAL A 105 22.10 -3.87 -20.79
CA VAL A 105 21.22 -4.06 -19.62
C VAL A 105 21.56 -3.10 -18.47
N PRO A 106 22.83 -2.93 -18.02
CA PRO A 106 23.19 -1.94 -17.02
C PRO A 106 22.85 -0.52 -17.43
N ILE A 107 22.99 -0.19 -18.73
CA ILE A 107 22.67 1.15 -19.23
C ILE A 107 21.17 1.41 -19.15
N ALA A 108 20.34 0.45 -19.56
CA ALA A 108 18.89 0.54 -19.44
C ALA A 108 18.46 0.65 -17.97
N PHE A 109 19.09 -0.13 -17.09
CA PHE A 109 18.84 -0.04 -15.64
C PHE A 109 19.24 1.32 -15.06
N LEU A 110 20.38 1.86 -15.48
CA LEU A 110 20.87 3.18 -15.04
C LEU A 110 19.89 4.30 -15.39
N ILE A 111 19.29 4.26 -16.60
CA ILE A 111 18.27 5.24 -16.99
C ILE A 111 17.06 5.20 -16.07
N ILE A 112 16.54 4.01 -15.79
CA ILE A 112 15.40 3.86 -14.89
C ILE A 112 15.78 4.30 -13.47
N TRP A 113 16.97 3.95 -12.99
CA TRP A 113 17.46 4.36 -11.67
C TRP A 113 17.61 5.89 -11.54
N LEU A 114 18.18 6.56 -12.54
CA LEU A 114 18.30 8.03 -12.58
C LEU A 114 16.94 8.72 -12.65
N SER A 115 15.97 8.12 -13.36
CA SER A 115 14.61 8.67 -13.49
C SER A 115 13.78 8.56 -12.20
N ARG A 116 14.17 7.68 -11.26
CA ARG A 116 13.40 7.34 -10.06
C ARG A 116 13.00 8.54 -9.22
N ASN A 117 13.94 9.45 -8.95
CA ASN A 117 13.67 10.64 -8.12
C ASN A 117 12.70 11.61 -8.82
N HIS A 118 12.81 11.71 -10.14
CA HIS A 118 11.89 12.54 -10.94
C HIS A 118 10.47 11.93 -10.95
N GLN A 119 10.36 10.62 -11.19
CA GLN A 119 9.10 9.90 -11.17
C GLN A 119 8.43 9.98 -9.80
N LYS A 120 9.18 9.80 -8.71
CA LYS A 120 8.66 9.91 -7.34
C LYS A 120 8.02 11.29 -7.09
N LYS A 121 8.70 12.37 -7.44
CA LYS A 121 8.17 13.74 -7.30
C LYS A 121 6.90 13.98 -8.12
N LEU A 122 6.84 13.43 -9.34
CA LEU A 122 5.66 13.54 -10.20
C LEU A 122 4.50 12.73 -9.62
N PHE A 123 4.77 11.55 -9.10
CA PHE A 123 3.76 10.70 -8.47
C PHE A 123 3.18 11.34 -7.19
N GLU A 124 4.01 11.92 -6.34
CA GLU A 124 3.56 12.68 -5.16
C GLU A 124 2.63 13.85 -5.57
N LYS A 125 2.99 14.59 -6.63
CA LYS A 125 2.13 15.65 -7.18
C LYS A 125 0.81 15.10 -7.72
N GLN A 126 0.82 13.92 -8.33
CA GLN A 126 -0.40 13.26 -8.83
C GLN A 126 -1.32 12.87 -7.67
N VAL A 127 -0.78 12.29 -6.61
CA VAL A 127 -1.54 11.93 -5.41
C VAL A 127 -2.19 13.17 -4.80
N ASN A 128 -1.44 14.24 -4.62
CA ASN A 128 -1.97 15.50 -4.06
C ASN A 128 -3.05 16.13 -4.95
N ALA A 129 -2.85 16.12 -6.28
CA ALA A 129 -3.87 16.61 -7.21
C ALA A 129 -5.13 15.74 -7.21
N LYS A 130 -4.99 14.44 -7.03
CA LYS A 130 -6.13 13.51 -6.89
C LYS A 130 -6.90 13.75 -5.60
N LEU A 131 -6.21 13.97 -4.47
CA LEU A 131 -6.84 14.30 -3.20
C LEU A 131 -7.60 15.62 -3.30
N ALA A 132 -6.98 16.68 -3.80
CA ALA A 132 -7.63 17.97 -3.99
C ALA A 132 -8.86 17.89 -4.92
N ALA A 133 -8.82 17.05 -5.96
CA ALA A 133 -9.98 16.82 -6.81
C ALA A 133 -11.08 16.04 -6.07
N SER A 134 -10.72 15.05 -5.23
CA SER A 134 -11.68 14.31 -4.42
C SER A 134 -12.38 15.20 -3.40
N ASP A 135 -11.63 16.09 -2.72
CA ASP A 135 -12.18 17.04 -1.76
C ASP A 135 -13.19 17.99 -2.44
N GLN A 136 -12.86 18.48 -3.63
CA GLN A 136 -13.79 19.34 -4.41
C GLN A 136 -15.04 18.60 -4.90
N VAL A 137 -14.92 17.31 -5.25
CA VAL A 137 -16.08 16.47 -5.57
C VAL A 137 -16.95 16.26 -4.34
N GLN A 138 -16.36 16.00 -3.19
CA GLN A 138 -17.09 15.83 -1.93
C GLN A 138 -17.84 17.11 -1.55
N GLU A 139 -17.15 18.24 -1.52
CA GLU A 139 -17.75 19.56 -1.23
C GLU A 139 -18.92 19.86 -2.16
N TYR A 140 -18.77 19.56 -3.45
CA TYR A 140 -19.81 19.70 -4.45
C TYR A 140 -21.03 18.81 -4.16
N LEU A 141 -20.81 17.53 -3.80
CA LEU A 141 -21.89 16.59 -3.48
C LEU A 141 -22.62 16.98 -2.20
N GLU A 142 -21.90 17.41 -1.16
CA GLU A 142 -22.48 17.90 0.10
C GLU A 142 -23.30 19.19 -0.13
N GLY A 143 -22.80 20.10 -0.95
CA GLY A 143 -23.48 21.34 -1.33
C GLY A 143 -24.65 21.18 -2.33
N MET A 144 -24.84 19.98 -2.91
CA MET A 144 -25.79 19.74 -4.00
C MET A 144 -27.24 20.15 -3.65
N LYS A 145 -27.67 19.92 -2.41
CA LYS A 145 -29.01 20.31 -1.96
C LYS A 145 -29.20 21.83 -2.02
N ILE A 146 -28.20 22.60 -1.60
CA ILE A 146 -28.19 24.05 -1.61
C ILE A 146 -28.16 24.56 -3.06
N ILE A 147 -27.30 24.01 -3.90
CA ILE A 147 -27.16 24.36 -5.32
C ILE A 147 -28.51 24.19 -6.03
N LYS A 148 -29.17 23.04 -5.83
CA LYS A 148 -30.48 22.76 -6.42
C LYS A 148 -31.60 23.64 -5.88
N SER A 149 -31.62 23.91 -4.57
CA SER A 149 -32.64 24.75 -3.96
C SER A 149 -32.54 26.23 -4.39
N CYS A 150 -31.32 26.70 -4.66
CA CYS A 150 -31.06 28.06 -5.12
C CYS A 150 -31.15 28.23 -6.66
N GLY A 151 -31.41 27.15 -7.41
CA GLY A 151 -31.48 27.20 -8.89
C GLY A 151 -30.14 27.54 -9.55
N LEU A 152 -29.04 27.39 -8.84
CA LEU A 152 -27.70 27.71 -9.33
C LEU A 152 -27.23 26.63 -10.31
N SER A 153 -27.31 26.93 -11.60
CA SER A 153 -26.76 26.03 -12.63
C SER A 153 -25.53 26.65 -13.32
N GLY A 154 -24.50 25.85 -13.52
CA GLY A 154 -23.41 26.12 -14.47
C GLY A 154 -22.24 26.98 -14.02
N SER A 155 -22.40 28.04 -13.25
CA SER A 155 -21.31 29.00 -12.96
C SER A 155 -20.48 28.70 -11.69
N HIS A 156 -20.95 27.82 -10.82
CA HIS A 156 -20.30 27.53 -9.54
C HIS A 156 -19.34 26.37 -9.56
N PHE A 157 -19.08 25.77 -10.74
CA PHE A 157 -18.20 24.61 -10.93
C PHE A 157 -16.75 24.97 -11.18
N SER A 158 -16.37 26.25 -11.17
CA SER A 158 -15.02 26.66 -11.57
C SER A 158 -13.90 26.07 -10.69
N ALA A 159 -14.15 25.87 -9.40
CA ALA A 159 -13.17 25.27 -8.49
C ALA A 159 -12.99 23.77 -8.78
N LEU A 160 -14.10 23.04 -8.91
CA LEU A 160 -14.09 21.62 -9.27
C LEU A 160 -13.45 21.40 -10.64
N ASP A 161 -13.82 22.19 -11.64
CA ASP A 161 -13.26 22.07 -13.00
C ASP A 161 -11.75 22.36 -13.01
N LYS A 162 -11.29 23.39 -12.30
CA LYS A 162 -9.86 23.66 -12.12
C LYS A 162 -9.11 22.50 -11.45
N ALA A 163 -9.68 21.90 -10.40
CA ALA A 163 -9.07 20.76 -9.70
C ALA A 163 -8.98 19.53 -10.61
N LEU A 164 -10.05 19.22 -11.35
CA LEU A 164 -10.06 18.11 -12.32
C LEU A 164 -9.09 18.34 -13.47
N LEU A 165 -9.00 19.57 -14.00
CA LEU A 165 -8.03 19.92 -15.03
C LEU A 165 -6.59 19.85 -14.51
N ALA A 166 -6.31 20.24 -13.27
CA ALA A 166 -5.01 20.11 -12.65
C ALA A 166 -4.63 18.64 -12.49
N MET A 167 -5.54 17.80 -12.00
CA MET A 167 -5.37 16.36 -11.90
C MET A 167 -5.08 15.74 -13.28
N LYS A 168 -5.86 16.08 -14.32
CA LYS A 168 -5.63 15.62 -15.70
C LYS A 168 -4.24 16.00 -16.19
N LYS A 169 -3.83 17.26 -16.04
CA LYS A 169 -2.51 17.75 -16.49
C LYS A 169 -1.36 17.02 -15.83
N ILE A 170 -1.46 16.75 -14.53
CA ILE A 170 -0.42 16.02 -13.81
C ILE A 170 -0.42 14.54 -14.18
N ALA A 171 -1.57 13.90 -14.34
CA ALA A 171 -1.68 12.52 -14.78
C ALA A 171 -1.01 12.31 -16.14
N ILE A 172 -1.27 13.19 -17.11
CA ILE A 172 -0.61 13.15 -18.42
C ILE A 172 0.92 13.28 -18.28
N LYS A 173 1.42 14.19 -17.42
CA LYS A 173 2.87 14.35 -17.19
C LYS A 173 3.50 13.09 -16.59
N VAL A 174 2.82 12.43 -15.68
CA VAL A 174 3.29 11.18 -15.05
C VAL A 174 3.37 10.06 -16.09
N GLU A 175 2.32 9.89 -16.91
CA GLU A 175 2.29 8.88 -17.98
C GLU A 175 3.36 9.16 -19.05
N MET A 176 3.50 10.40 -19.48
CA MET A 176 4.53 10.76 -20.46
C MET A 176 5.95 10.55 -19.93
N ALA A 177 6.20 10.91 -18.67
CA ALA A 177 7.51 10.68 -18.05
C ALA A 177 7.79 9.18 -17.85
N GLY A 178 6.85 8.42 -17.29
CA GLY A 178 6.99 6.98 -17.08
C GLY A 178 7.18 6.22 -18.39
N GLY A 179 6.29 6.45 -19.34
CA GLY A 179 6.36 5.86 -20.68
C GLY A 179 7.63 6.27 -21.43
N GLY A 180 8.02 7.54 -21.33
CA GLY A 180 9.25 8.05 -21.99
C GLY A 180 10.51 7.36 -21.47
N PHE A 181 10.68 7.21 -20.16
CA PHE A 181 11.83 6.51 -19.59
C PHE A 181 11.84 5.02 -19.94
N LEU A 182 10.68 4.36 -19.88
CA LEU A 182 10.57 2.94 -20.24
C LEU A 182 10.86 2.73 -21.73
N SER A 183 10.35 3.60 -22.61
CA SER A 183 10.63 3.55 -24.05
C SER A 183 12.11 3.79 -24.34
N SER A 184 12.75 4.74 -23.63
CA SER A 184 14.20 4.98 -23.79
C SER A 184 15.02 3.75 -23.38
N ALA A 185 14.67 3.11 -22.28
CA ALA A 185 15.30 1.86 -21.85
C ALA A 185 15.09 0.74 -22.88
N SER A 186 13.88 0.63 -23.44
CA SER A 186 13.57 -0.32 -24.52
C SER A 186 14.40 -0.07 -25.78
N MET A 187 14.56 1.18 -26.20
CA MET A 187 15.39 1.52 -27.37
C MET A 187 16.86 1.13 -27.16
N ILE A 188 17.41 1.34 -25.95
CA ILE A 188 18.79 0.95 -25.66
C ILE A 188 18.96 -0.57 -25.66
N LEU A 189 18.01 -1.32 -25.09
CA LEU A 189 18.04 -2.77 -25.16
C LEU A 189 17.96 -3.25 -26.61
N GLN A 190 17.07 -2.67 -27.41
CA GLN A 190 16.97 -3.02 -28.84
C GLN A 190 18.22 -2.66 -29.65
N ALA A 191 18.93 -1.58 -29.31
CA ALA A 191 20.21 -1.26 -29.89
C ALA A 191 21.24 -2.38 -29.64
N GLY A 192 21.13 -3.12 -28.54
CA GLY A 192 21.93 -4.30 -28.27
C GLY A 192 21.79 -5.41 -29.33
N ILE A 193 20.60 -5.56 -29.96
CA ILE A 193 20.43 -6.49 -31.10
C ILE A 193 21.28 -6.03 -32.26
N GLY A 194 21.27 -4.74 -32.61
CA GLY A 194 22.10 -4.19 -33.68
C GLY A 194 23.58 -4.41 -33.45
N ILE A 195 24.06 -4.17 -32.22
CA ILE A 195 25.45 -4.43 -31.83
C ILE A 195 25.78 -5.92 -31.97
N THR A 196 24.89 -6.78 -31.54
CA THR A 196 25.09 -8.24 -31.64
C THR A 196 25.10 -8.72 -33.10
N ILE A 197 24.26 -8.15 -33.97
CA ILE A 197 24.28 -8.46 -35.40
C ILE A 197 25.59 -8.00 -36.01
N PHE A 198 26.05 -6.80 -35.69
CA PHE A 198 27.29 -6.24 -36.23
C PHE A 198 28.51 -7.06 -35.85
N VAL A 199 28.66 -7.36 -34.53
CA VAL A 199 29.76 -8.19 -34.01
C VAL A 199 29.65 -9.62 -34.54
N GLY A 200 28.44 -10.19 -34.56
CA GLY A 200 28.19 -11.52 -35.11
C GLY A 200 28.55 -11.65 -36.60
N ALA A 201 28.28 -10.63 -37.39
CA ALA A 201 28.68 -10.61 -38.80
C ALA A 201 30.22 -10.59 -38.96
N ILE A 202 30.93 -9.82 -38.14
CA ILE A 202 32.40 -9.82 -38.15
C ILE A 202 32.96 -11.22 -37.77
N LEU A 203 32.40 -11.85 -36.73
CA LEU A 203 32.81 -13.16 -36.28
C LEU A 203 32.49 -14.24 -37.34
N LEU A 204 31.38 -14.14 -38.05
CA LEU A 204 30.99 -15.01 -39.14
C LEU A 204 31.93 -14.89 -40.33
N THR A 205 32.26 -13.67 -40.74
CA THR A 205 33.17 -13.42 -41.88
C THR A 205 34.62 -13.84 -41.56
N SER A 206 35.02 -13.80 -40.28
CA SER A 206 36.31 -14.31 -39.81
C SER A 206 36.33 -15.82 -39.60
N GLY A 207 35.24 -16.53 -39.88
CA GLY A 207 35.16 -17.99 -39.78
C GLY A 207 35.18 -18.52 -38.32
N GLN A 208 34.95 -17.63 -37.33
CA GLN A 208 35.00 -18.03 -35.90
C GLN A 208 33.64 -18.55 -35.42
N ILE A 209 32.54 -18.24 -36.10
CA ILE A 209 31.19 -18.71 -35.77
C ILE A 209 30.50 -19.17 -37.05
N GLU A 210 29.67 -20.21 -36.97
CA GLU A 210 28.80 -20.64 -38.05
C GLU A 210 27.50 -19.83 -38.09
N LEU A 211 26.84 -19.82 -39.25
CA LEU A 211 25.60 -19.06 -39.46
C LEU A 211 24.44 -19.54 -38.55
N LEU A 212 24.31 -20.85 -38.38
CA LEU A 212 23.21 -21.45 -37.58
C LEU A 212 23.27 -21.05 -36.10
N PRO A 213 24.40 -21.15 -35.39
CA PRO A 213 24.56 -20.66 -34.03
C PRO A 213 24.25 -19.16 -33.89
N LEU A 214 24.69 -18.32 -34.86
CA LEU A 214 24.40 -16.88 -34.85
C LEU A 214 22.90 -16.61 -34.93
N LEU A 215 22.17 -17.29 -35.83
CA LEU A 215 20.73 -17.13 -35.97
C LEU A 215 19.99 -17.59 -34.68
N MET A 216 20.41 -18.70 -34.11
CA MET A 216 19.84 -19.18 -32.83
C MET A 216 20.09 -18.17 -31.69
N PHE A 217 21.29 -17.59 -31.63
CA PHE A 217 21.63 -16.57 -30.67
C PHE A 217 20.74 -15.33 -30.82
N LEU A 218 20.56 -14.83 -32.03
CA LEU A 218 19.67 -13.67 -32.29
C LEU A 218 18.23 -13.94 -31.91
N LEU A 219 17.72 -15.14 -32.16
CA LEU A 219 16.36 -15.52 -31.72
C LEU A 219 16.24 -15.52 -30.19
N MET A 220 17.25 -15.99 -29.47
CA MET A 220 17.27 -15.96 -28.01
C MET A 220 17.34 -14.54 -27.45
N VAL A 221 18.16 -13.67 -28.06
CA VAL A 221 18.30 -12.26 -27.65
C VAL A 221 17.00 -11.49 -27.75
N THR A 222 16.23 -11.69 -28.82
CA THR A 222 14.93 -11.03 -28.96
C THR A 222 13.94 -11.46 -27.87
N ARG A 223 14.08 -12.67 -27.31
CA ARG A 223 13.23 -13.20 -26.26
C ARG A 223 13.58 -12.68 -24.85
N ILE A 224 14.85 -12.31 -24.60
CA ILE A 224 15.30 -11.90 -23.26
C ILE A 224 14.88 -10.46 -22.92
N TYR A 225 14.73 -9.58 -23.88
CA TYR A 225 14.43 -8.17 -23.61
C TYR A 225 13.02 -7.94 -23.06
N GLY A 226 12.05 -8.77 -23.43
CA GLY A 226 10.70 -8.72 -22.88
C GLY A 226 10.69 -8.89 -21.35
N PRO A 227 11.23 -10.01 -20.82
CA PRO A 227 11.41 -10.21 -19.38
C PRO A 227 12.18 -9.10 -18.66
N ILE A 228 13.26 -8.57 -19.26
CA ILE A 228 14.03 -7.46 -18.69
C ILE A 228 13.17 -6.20 -18.55
N LEU A 229 12.44 -5.83 -19.63
CA LEU A 229 11.53 -4.68 -19.61
C LEU A 229 10.40 -4.88 -18.59
N ALA A 230 9.86 -6.08 -18.46
CA ALA A 230 8.85 -6.40 -17.45
C ALA A 230 9.39 -6.23 -16.02
N ILE A 231 10.65 -6.63 -15.75
CA ILE A 231 11.30 -6.37 -14.46
C ILE A 231 11.41 -4.87 -14.21
N LEU A 232 11.89 -4.10 -15.20
CA LEU A 232 12.06 -2.65 -15.08
C LEU A 232 10.73 -1.92 -14.86
N ALA A 233 9.67 -2.32 -15.56
CA ALA A 233 8.33 -1.76 -15.39
C ALA A 233 7.75 -2.05 -14.00
N ASN A 234 7.91 -3.28 -13.50
CA ASN A 234 7.39 -3.69 -12.20
C ASN A 234 8.18 -3.12 -11.00
N LEU A 235 9.42 -2.65 -11.23
CA LEU A 235 10.24 -2.07 -10.17
C LEU A 235 9.56 -0.86 -9.51
N SER A 236 8.87 -0.03 -10.29
CA SER A 236 8.10 1.11 -9.77
C SER A 236 6.95 0.68 -8.87
N SER A 237 6.28 -0.42 -9.18
CA SER A 237 5.19 -0.99 -8.37
C SER A 237 5.68 -1.48 -7.01
N LEU A 238 6.91 -2.01 -6.93
CA LEU A 238 7.51 -2.42 -5.66
C LEU A 238 7.79 -1.25 -4.70
N LEU A 239 8.02 -0.04 -5.21
CA LEU A 239 8.21 1.13 -4.37
C LEU A 239 6.93 1.52 -3.62
N ASN A 240 5.77 1.30 -4.24
CA ASN A 240 4.47 1.55 -3.62
C ASN A 240 4.18 0.54 -2.50
N LEU A 241 4.74 -0.66 -2.57
CA LEU A 241 4.62 -1.68 -1.52
C LEU A 241 5.06 -1.16 -0.15
N ASN A 242 6.18 -0.43 -0.09
CA ASN A 242 6.70 0.10 1.17
C ASN A 242 5.72 1.07 1.85
N VAL A 243 5.01 1.89 1.06
CA VAL A 243 4.03 2.85 1.59
C VAL A 243 2.81 2.12 2.14
N VAL A 244 2.26 1.18 1.38
CA VAL A 244 1.10 0.36 1.79
C VAL A 244 1.44 -0.46 3.03
N THR A 245 2.59 -1.16 3.01
CA THR A 245 3.05 -1.99 4.12
C THR A 245 3.31 -1.17 5.38
N SER A 246 3.90 0.04 5.26
CA SER A 246 4.14 0.90 6.42
C SER A 246 2.84 1.37 7.06
N ARG A 247 1.83 1.76 6.28
CA ARG A 247 0.50 2.13 6.81
C ARG A 247 -0.18 0.97 7.52
N MET A 248 -0.21 -0.21 6.89
CA MET A 248 -0.79 -1.41 7.50
C MET A 248 -0.05 -1.81 8.78
N ARG A 249 1.29 -1.72 8.77
CA ARG A 249 2.11 -1.99 9.95
C ARG A 249 1.80 -1.02 11.08
N THR A 250 1.73 0.27 10.81
CA THR A 250 1.39 1.30 11.81
C THR A 250 0.03 0.99 12.44
N LEU A 251 -0.97 0.62 11.64
CA LEU A 251 -2.29 0.24 12.13
C LEU A 251 -2.21 -0.99 13.04
N LEU A 252 -1.56 -2.06 12.61
CA LEU A 252 -1.45 -3.33 13.35
C LEU A 252 -0.53 -3.26 14.58
N THR A 253 0.35 -2.26 14.67
CA THR A 253 1.22 -2.05 15.84
C THR A 253 0.65 -1.03 16.82
N THR A 254 -0.51 -0.44 16.54
CA THR A 254 -1.21 0.43 17.49
C THR A 254 -1.57 -0.37 18.74
N PRO A 255 -1.24 0.12 19.96
CA PRO A 255 -1.52 -0.61 21.19
C PRO A 255 -3.01 -0.93 21.35
N VAL A 256 -3.31 -2.17 21.64
CA VAL A 256 -4.67 -2.64 21.91
C VAL A 256 -4.98 -2.52 23.40
N MET A 257 -6.27 -2.46 23.75
CA MET A 257 -6.72 -2.59 25.12
C MET A 257 -6.82 -4.09 25.46
N ASP A 258 -5.84 -4.60 26.18
CA ASP A 258 -5.86 -5.97 26.68
C ASP A 258 -6.40 -6.00 28.13
N GLY A 259 -7.02 -7.13 28.47
CA GLY A 259 -7.51 -7.42 29.81
C GLY A 259 -7.61 -8.93 30.03
N ASP A 260 -7.72 -9.35 31.28
CA ASP A 260 -7.70 -10.78 31.66
C ASP A 260 -9.09 -11.45 31.65
N GLY A 261 -10.15 -10.75 31.27
CA GLY A 261 -11.54 -11.28 31.13
C GLY A 261 -12.13 -11.87 32.42
N LYS A 262 -11.42 -11.75 33.57
CA LYS A 262 -11.90 -12.34 34.84
C LYS A 262 -13.01 -11.49 35.45
N MET A 263 -14.13 -12.12 35.71
CA MET A 263 -15.24 -11.50 36.43
C MET A 263 -14.81 -11.07 37.85
N VAL A 264 -15.25 -9.87 38.24
CA VAL A 264 -15.07 -9.35 39.58
C VAL A 264 -16.31 -9.70 40.42
N PRO A 265 -16.12 -10.12 41.71
CA PRO A 265 -17.23 -10.54 42.55
C PRO A 265 -18.10 -9.37 43.03
N ASN A 266 -17.59 -8.16 42.99
CA ASN A 266 -18.26 -6.91 43.38
C ASN A 266 -18.05 -5.88 42.26
N CYS A 267 -19.07 -5.06 42.00
CA CYS A 267 -19.05 -4.03 40.94
C CYS A 267 -19.00 -2.61 41.53
N ASP A 268 -18.50 -2.43 42.75
CA ASP A 268 -18.21 -1.08 43.26
C ASP A 268 -17.20 -0.38 42.38
N ILE A 269 -17.50 0.84 41.98
CA ILE A 269 -16.57 1.66 41.14
C ILE A 269 -15.91 2.68 42.06
N GLU A 270 -14.59 2.75 42.03
CA GLU A 270 -13.82 3.73 42.78
C GLU A 270 -12.84 4.47 41.87
N LEU A 271 -12.94 5.79 41.89
CA LEU A 271 -11.99 6.70 41.26
C LEU A 271 -11.03 7.21 42.35
N SER A 272 -9.74 7.09 42.16
CA SER A 272 -8.71 7.54 43.09
C SER A 272 -7.75 8.48 42.40
N HIS A 273 -7.78 9.76 42.79
CA HIS A 273 -6.89 10.82 42.29
C HIS A 273 -6.81 10.88 40.75
N VAL A 274 -7.98 10.79 40.07
CA VAL A 274 -8.06 10.71 38.62
C VAL A 274 -7.85 12.09 38.02
N THR A 275 -6.82 12.17 37.15
CA THR A 275 -6.56 13.32 36.27
C THR A 275 -6.57 12.88 34.81
N PHE A 276 -7.27 13.65 33.97
CA PHE A 276 -7.41 13.33 32.57
C PHE A 276 -7.71 14.55 31.71
N GLY A 277 -7.05 14.62 30.52
CA GLY A 277 -7.34 15.58 29.46
C GLY A 277 -7.32 14.92 28.08
N TYR A 278 -8.11 15.43 27.17
CA TYR A 278 -8.13 14.96 25.79
C TYR A 278 -6.90 15.41 24.99
N ASN A 279 -6.32 16.57 25.39
CA ASN A 279 -5.13 17.19 24.82
C ASN A 279 -4.18 17.60 25.95
N GLN A 280 -3.51 18.74 25.81
CA GLN A 280 -2.59 19.28 26.83
C GLN A 280 -3.30 19.89 28.06
N GLU A 281 -4.61 20.12 27.97
CA GLU A 281 -5.37 20.70 29.07
C GLU A 281 -6.16 19.61 29.82
N ASP A 282 -6.02 19.60 31.14
CA ASP A 282 -6.73 18.66 32.02
C ASP A 282 -8.19 19.07 32.14
N VAL A 283 -9.09 18.17 31.74
CA VAL A 283 -10.56 18.29 31.86
C VAL A 283 -11.04 17.78 33.23
N ILE A 284 -10.39 16.71 33.72
CA ILE A 284 -10.61 16.14 35.05
C ILE A 284 -9.34 16.37 35.86
N LYS A 285 -9.46 16.97 37.05
CA LYS A 285 -8.33 17.33 37.90
C LYS A 285 -8.55 16.71 39.30
N ASP A 286 -7.74 15.73 39.62
CA ASP A 286 -7.67 15.09 40.96
C ASP A 286 -9.04 14.68 41.54
N VAL A 287 -9.85 13.97 40.76
CA VAL A 287 -11.16 13.53 41.17
C VAL A 287 -11.10 12.17 41.88
N SER A 288 -11.65 12.12 43.07
CA SER A 288 -11.83 10.89 43.85
C SER A 288 -13.29 10.73 44.25
N CYS A 289 -13.90 9.59 43.96
CA CYS A 289 -15.25 9.26 44.36
C CYS A 289 -15.48 7.75 44.35
N LYS A 290 -16.51 7.30 45.10
CA LYS A 290 -16.93 5.90 45.18
C LYS A 290 -18.40 5.79 44.78
N ILE A 291 -18.70 4.82 43.91
CA ILE A 291 -20.03 4.49 43.42
C ILE A 291 -20.31 3.05 43.84
N PRO A 292 -21.12 2.84 44.92
CA PRO A 292 -21.44 1.48 45.41
C PRO A 292 -22.27 0.69 44.39
N GLN A 293 -22.09 -0.60 44.37
CA GLN A 293 -22.91 -1.51 43.56
C GLN A 293 -24.40 -1.38 43.94
N GLY A 294 -25.26 -1.36 42.93
CA GLY A 294 -26.71 -1.26 43.10
C GLY A 294 -27.21 0.13 43.47
N SER A 295 -26.34 1.13 43.60
CA SER A 295 -26.73 2.53 43.86
C SER A 295 -26.92 3.33 42.58
N VAL A 296 -27.73 4.40 42.68
CA VAL A 296 -27.86 5.42 41.61
C VAL A 296 -27.07 6.64 42.04
N THR A 297 -26.03 6.98 41.26
CA THR A 297 -25.18 8.16 41.53
C THR A 297 -25.35 9.18 40.43
N ALA A 298 -25.71 10.42 40.78
CA ALA A 298 -25.85 11.51 39.85
C ALA A 298 -24.60 12.40 39.85
N LEU A 299 -24.02 12.63 38.65
CA LEU A 299 -22.94 13.60 38.44
C LEU A 299 -23.57 14.96 38.10
N VAL A 300 -23.45 15.92 39.02
CA VAL A 300 -24.03 17.28 38.87
C VAL A 300 -22.93 18.33 38.72
N GLY A 301 -23.20 19.37 37.96
CA GLY A 301 -22.24 20.46 37.72
C GLY A 301 -22.55 21.24 36.45
N PRO A 302 -21.90 22.37 36.19
CA PRO A 302 -22.09 23.19 35.01
C PRO A 302 -21.70 22.43 33.71
N SER A 303 -22.15 22.98 32.56
CA SER A 303 -21.72 22.46 31.27
C SER A 303 -20.18 22.55 31.13
N GLY A 304 -19.54 21.51 30.62
CA GLY A 304 -18.07 21.46 30.49
C GLY A 304 -17.32 20.97 31.74
N SER A 305 -17.97 20.69 32.88
CA SER A 305 -17.33 20.23 34.12
C SER A 305 -16.80 18.78 34.09
N GLY A 306 -16.79 18.11 32.96
CA GLY A 306 -16.19 16.78 32.82
C GLY A 306 -17.12 15.58 33.13
N LYS A 307 -18.43 15.80 33.42
CA LYS A 307 -19.39 14.72 33.76
C LYS A 307 -19.40 13.57 32.75
N SER A 308 -19.55 13.88 31.48
CA SER A 308 -19.54 12.90 30.40
C SER A 308 -18.16 12.27 30.22
N THR A 309 -17.10 12.98 30.57
CA THR A 309 -15.72 12.47 30.55
C THR A 309 -15.53 11.41 31.61
N ILE A 310 -16.03 11.63 32.84
CA ILE A 310 -15.98 10.64 33.92
C ILE A 310 -16.71 9.34 33.49
N SER A 311 -17.92 9.45 32.93
CA SER A 311 -18.67 8.28 32.45
C SER A 311 -17.91 7.51 31.36
N LYS A 312 -17.26 8.23 30.43
CA LYS A 312 -16.44 7.61 29.39
C LYS A 312 -15.16 6.96 29.94
N LEU A 313 -14.56 7.52 30.99
CA LEU A 313 -13.41 6.94 31.67
C LEU A 313 -13.80 5.67 32.45
N ILE A 314 -14.93 5.65 33.10
CA ILE A 314 -15.49 4.46 33.78
C ILE A 314 -15.77 3.36 32.76
N ALA A 315 -16.30 3.70 31.58
CA ALA A 315 -16.51 2.76 30.48
C ALA A 315 -15.21 2.39 29.73
N ARG A 316 -14.07 2.84 30.22
CA ARG A 316 -12.75 2.61 29.62
C ARG A 316 -12.67 2.99 28.12
N PHE A 317 -13.33 4.06 27.70
CA PHE A 317 -13.12 4.61 26.35
C PHE A 317 -11.74 5.27 26.21
N TRP A 318 -11.18 5.73 27.33
CA TRP A 318 -9.83 6.24 27.50
C TRP A 318 -9.24 5.72 28.79
N ASP A 319 -7.94 5.49 28.80
CA ASP A 319 -7.20 5.24 30.03
C ASP A 319 -6.84 6.56 30.73
N VAL A 320 -6.93 6.59 32.04
CA VAL A 320 -6.55 7.76 32.84
C VAL A 320 -5.06 8.05 32.76
N GLN A 321 -4.68 9.33 32.74
CA GLN A 321 -3.28 9.77 32.71
C GLN A 321 -2.63 9.67 34.09
N GLN A 322 -3.36 10.05 35.15
CA GLN A 322 -2.93 9.92 36.53
C GLN A 322 -4.07 9.35 37.36
N GLY A 323 -3.71 8.72 38.51
CA GLY A 323 -4.65 8.04 39.33
C GLY A 323 -5.06 6.67 38.78
N LYS A 324 -6.13 6.13 39.33
CA LYS A 324 -6.68 4.83 38.93
C LYS A 324 -8.19 4.79 39.05
N ILE A 325 -8.82 3.96 38.25
CA ILE A 325 -10.24 3.60 38.36
C ILE A 325 -10.32 2.11 38.62
N THR A 326 -11.03 1.71 39.63
CA THR A 326 -11.18 0.28 39.96
C THR A 326 -12.65 -0.13 39.95
N VAL A 327 -12.92 -1.37 39.56
CA VAL A 327 -14.23 -2.03 39.65
C VAL A 327 -14.05 -3.27 40.49
N GLY A 328 -14.75 -3.36 41.63
CA GLY A 328 -14.58 -4.45 42.59
C GLY A 328 -13.15 -4.57 43.09
N GLY A 329 -12.45 -3.44 43.28
CA GLY A 329 -11.06 -3.41 43.73
C GLY A 329 -10.01 -3.71 42.65
N LYS A 330 -10.41 -4.11 41.42
CA LYS A 330 -9.53 -4.41 40.30
C LYS A 330 -9.41 -3.20 39.37
N ASP A 331 -8.19 -2.86 38.95
CA ASP A 331 -7.95 -1.76 38.02
C ASP A 331 -8.60 -2.05 36.65
N ILE A 332 -9.40 -1.09 36.15
CA ILE A 332 -10.07 -1.24 34.86
C ILE A 332 -9.10 -1.41 33.71
N LYS A 333 -7.84 -0.92 33.80
CA LYS A 333 -6.81 -1.13 32.81
C LYS A 333 -6.44 -2.59 32.59
N SER A 334 -6.68 -3.44 33.62
CA SER A 334 -6.42 -4.88 33.57
C SER A 334 -7.64 -5.70 33.16
N MET A 335 -8.79 -5.08 32.96
CA MET A 335 -10.04 -5.74 32.59
C MET A 335 -10.22 -5.71 31.08
N GLU A 336 -10.85 -6.73 30.52
CA GLU A 336 -11.24 -6.71 29.11
C GLU A 336 -12.36 -5.68 28.91
N PRO A 337 -12.24 -4.73 27.93
CA PRO A 337 -13.24 -3.70 27.69
C PRO A 337 -14.54 -4.26 27.11
#